data_9e45775513de11cf1d6ea2c468c8f33b
#
_entry.id   9e45775513de11cf1d6ea2c468c8f33b
#
_cell.length_a   1.000
_cell.length_b   1.000
_cell.length_c   1.000
_cell.angle_alpha   90.00
_cell.angle_beta   90.00
_cell.angle_gamma   90.00
#
_symmetry.space_group_name_H-M   'P 1'
#
loop_
_entity.id
_entity.type
_entity.pdbx_description
1 polymer ?
#
loop_
_entity_poly.entity_id
_entity_poly.type
_entity_poly.pdbx_seq_one_letter_code
_entity_poly.pdbx_strand_id
1 'polypeptide(L)'
;MVLTPSDIARIERLGYALEEFAIKSSDGFYRLKNINGHCYFFDIATTSCKIYEHRPIGCRIYPLVIVLDLGIITVDNACPAKGSVEVEDVIKKLPLIAEVIEELGVNFDLGKAKIVLY
;
A
#
# COMPACT_ATOMS: atom_id res chain seq x y z
N MET A 1 -2.96 5.25 -1.16
CA MET A 1 -1.85 4.37 -0.72
C MET A 1 -1.13 5.02 0.44
N VAL A 2 -1.20 4.41 1.60
CA VAL A 2 -0.51 4.92 2.80
C VAL A 2 0.96 4.51 2.75
N LEU A 3 1.85 5.46 3.09
CA LEU A 3 3.28 5.25 3.13
C LEU A 3 3.75 5.01 4.56
N THR A 4 4.60 3.99 4.75
CA THR A 4 5.27 3.78 6.03
C THR A 4 6.49 4.69 6.13
N PRO A 5 7.01 4.95 7.35
CA PRO A 5 8.28 5.69 7.50
C PRO A 5 9.43 5.08 6.70
N SER A 6 9.52 3.76 6.62
CA SER A 6 10.53 3.07 5.81
C SER A 6 10.36 3.33 4.32
N ASP A 7 9.11 3.37 3.85
CA ASP A 7 8.82 3.70 2.45
C ASP A 7 9.33 5.10 2.12
N ILE A 8 9.00 6.07 2.96
CA ILE A 8 9.41 7.46 2.78
C ILE A 8 10.92 7.57 2.74
N ALA A 9 11.62 6.98 3.71
CA ALA A 9 13.08 7.03 3.77
C ALA A 9 13.73 6.41 2.53
N ARG A 10 13.19 5.30 2.06
CA ARG A 10 13.71 4.60 0.88
C ARG A 10 13.55 5.44 -0.38
N ILE A 11 12.40 6.07 -0.57
CA ILE A 11 12.13 6.91 -1.73
C ILE A 11 12.97 8.19 -1.67
N GLU A 12 13.12 8.80 -0.50
CA GLU A 12 13.98 9.96 -0.33
C GLU A 12 15.43 9.66 -0.69
N ARG A 13 15.92 8.46 -0.38
CA ARG A 13 17.27 8.04 -0.76
C ARG A 13 17.47 7.93 -2.27
N LEU A 14 16.39 7.80 -3.03
CA LEU A 14 16.45 7.81 -4.49
C LEU A 14 16.57 9.23 -5.06
N GLY A 15 16.45 10.25 -4.22
CA GLY A 15 16.59 11.65 -4.62
C GLY A 15 15.29 12.43 -4.72
N TYR A 16 14.17 11.87 -4.30
CA TYR A 16 12.88 12.56 -4.30
C TYR A 16 12.65 13.27 -2.96
N ALA A 17 12.16 14.50 -3.01
CA ALA A 17 11.72 15.20 -1.80
C ALA A 17 10.32 14.73 -1.41
N LEU A 18 10.04 14.67 -0.10
CA LEU A 18 8.75 14.19 0.41
C LEU A 18 7.56 14.92 -0.22
N GLU A 19 7.66 16.24 -0.37
CA GLU A 19 6.58 17.06 -0.93
C GLU A 19 6.30 16.76 -2.40
N GLU A 20 7.26 16.17 -3.11
CA GLU A 20 7.08 15.82 -4.52
C GLU A 20 6.14 14.63 -4.69
N PHE A 21 6.25 13.62 -3.83
CA PHE A 21 5.56 12.35 -4.05
C PHE A 21 4.47 12.04 -3.02
N ALA A 22 4.39 12.79 -1.93
CA ALA A 22 3.48 12.45 -0.84
C ALA A 22 2.67 13.65 -0.37
N ILE A 23 1.47 13.35 0.14
CA ILE A 23 0.60 14.32 0.77
C ILE A 23 0.17 13.78 2.13
N LYS A 24 0.18 14.63 3.16
CA LYS A 24 -0.27 14.27 4.49
C LYS A 24 -1.79 14.37 4.57
N SER A 25 -2.44 13.28 4.95
CA SER A 25 -3.89 13.21 5.11
C SER A 25 -4.32 13.68 6.50
N SER A 26 -5.62 13.92 6.66
CA SER A 26 -6.19 14.37 7.93
C SER A 26 -6.00 13.37 9.07
N ASP A 27 -5.81 12.08 8.77
CA ASP A 27 -5.52 11.04 9.75
C ASP A 27 -4.05 11.03 10.23
N GLY A 28 -3.23 11.92 9.70
CA GLY A 28 -1.81 12.03 10.06
C GLY A 28 -0.87 11.17 9.22
N PHE A 29 -1.39 10.32 8.37
CA PHE A 29 -0.56 9.48 7.49
C PHE A 29 -0.23 10.17 6.18
N TYR A 30 0.93 9.83 5.62
CA TYR A 30 1.30 10.26 4.28
C TYR A 30 0.80 9.25 3.24
N ARG A 31 0.34 9.77 2.11
CA ARG A 31 -0.10 8.95 0.98
C ARG A 31 0.58 9.42 -0.29
N LEU A 32 0.78 8.49 -1.23
CA LEU A 32 1.31 8.84 -2.54
C LEU A 32 0.39 9.81 -3.24
N LYS A 33 0.98 10.79 -3.91
CA LYS A 33 0.23 11.72 -4.75
C LYS A 33 -0.24 11.05 -6.02
N ASN A 34 -1.41 11.45 -6.50
CA ASN A 34 -1.87 11.16 -7.84
C ASN A 34 -1.77 12.42 -8.69
N ILE A 35 -1.31 12.26 -9.93
CA ILE A 35 -1.23 13.34 -10.90
C ILE A 35 -1.97 12.87 -12.14
N ASN A 36 -2.95 13.66 -12.59
CA ASN A 36 -3.77 13.33 -13.77
C ASN A 36 -4.39 11.93 -13.69
N GLY A 37 -4.83 11.52 -12.50
CA GLY A 37 -5.47 10.22 -12.30
C GLY A 37 -4.52 9.05 -12.14
N HIS A 38 -3.21 9.30 -12.09
CA HIS A 38 -2.20 8.27 -11.95
C HIS A 38 -1.31 8.52 -10.74
N CYS A 39 -0.69 7.45 -10.22
CA CYS A 39 0.35 7.58 -9.20
C CYS A 39 1.48 8.49 -9.70
N TYR A 40 2.03 9.31 -8.82
CA TYR A 40 3.17 10.19 -9.13
C TYR A 40 4.31 9.47 -9.85
N PHE A 41 4.59 8.21 -9.48
CA PHE A 41 5.67 7.43 -10.07
C PHE A 41 5.28 6.63 -11.32
N PHE A 42 4.04 6.74 -11.76
CA PHE A 42 3.61 6.05 -12.97
C PHE A 42 4.11 6.79 -14.21
N ASP A 43 4.83 6.06 -15.05
CA ASP A 43 5.32 6.59 -16.33
C ASP A 43 4.37 6.13 -17.45
N ILE A 44 3.64 7.08 -18.02
CA ILE A 44 2.66 6.80 -19.08
C ILE A 44 3.34 6.24 -20.33
N ALA A 45 4.54 6.75 -20.66
CA ALA A 45 5.24 6.36 -21.88
C ALA A 45 5.65 4.88 -21.87
N THR A 46 6.05 4.37 -20.70
CA THR A 46 6.47 2.97 -20.53
C THR A 46 5.41 2.12 -19.86
N THR A 47 4.32 2.72 -19.39
CA THR A 47 3.25 2.08 -18.60
C THR A 47 3.80 1.30 -17.41
N SER A 48 4.79 1.87 -16.72
CA SER A 48 5.47 1.23 -15.60
C SER A 48 5.72 2.20 -14.44
N CYS A 49 6.04 1.64 -13.27
CA CYS A 49 6.41 2.43 -12.10
C CYS A 49 7.90 2.79 -12.18
N LYS A 50 8.21 4.10 -12.05
CA LYS A 50 9.59 4.58 -12.09
C LYS A 50 10.47 4.04 -10.96
N ILE A 51 9.85 3.66 -9.84
CA ILE A 51 10.54 3.14 -8.67
C ILE A 51 10.14 1.70 -8.36
N TYR A 52 9.85 0.91 -9.39
CA TYR A 52 9.26 -0.43 -9.24
C TYR A 52 9.96 -1.29 -8.19
N GLU A 53 11.29 -1.34 -8.21
CA GLU A 53 12.07 -2.16 -7.26
C GLU A 53 12.07 -1.58 -5.84
N HIS A 54 11.67 -0.33 -5.67
CA HIS A 54 11.62 0.38 -4.40
C HIS A 54 10.19 0.78 -4.04
N ARG A 55 9.21 0.07 -4.59
CA ARG A 55 7.80 0.37 -4.35
C ARG A 55 7.46 0.41 -2.86
N PRO A 56 6.54 1.29 -2.46
CA PRO A 56 5.97 1.23 -1.11
C PRO A 56 5.40 -0.15 -0.81
N ILE A 57 5.42 -0.53 0.47
CA ILE A 57 4.90 -1.83 0.92
C ILE A 57 3.44 -1.99 0.49
N GLY A 58 2.64 -0.92 0.58
CA GLY A 58 1.25 -0.96 0.14
C GLY A 58 1.08 -1.37 -1.33
N CYS A 59 2.00 -0.95 -2.20
CA CYS A 59 2.00 -1.39 -3.60
C CYS A 59 2.37 -2.87 -3.74
N ARG A 60 3.21 -3.36 -2.85
CA ARG A 60 3.66 -4.76 -2.88
C ARG A 60 2.60 -5.74 -2.37
N ILE A 61 1.70 -5.29 -1.50
CA ILE A 61 0.58 -6.12 -1.03
C ILE A 61 -0.69 -5.95 -1.88
N TYR A 62 -0.74 -4.93 -2.74
CA TYR A 62 -1.88 -4.73 -3.63
C TYR A 62 -2.14 -6.01 -4.46
N PRO A 63 -3.37 -6.47 -4.68
CA PRO A 63 -4.63 -5.76 -4.44
C PRO A 63 -5.22 -5.91 -3.03
N LEU A 64 -4.48 -6.44 -2.09
CA LEU A 64 -4.98 -6.56 -0.72
C LEU A 64 -4.97 -5.20 -0.04
N VAL A 65 -6.03 -4.93 0.73
CA VAL A 65 -6.15 -3.71 1.53
C VAL A 65 -6.58 -4.07 2.95
N ILE A 66 -6.15 -3.26 3.90
CA ILE A 66 -6.48 -3.41 5.31
C ILE A 66 -7.54 -2.38 5.65
N VAL A 67 -8.70 -2.84 6.13
CA VAL A 67 -9.77 -1.94 6.60
C VAL A 67 -9.71 -1.91 8.12
N LEU A 68 -9.12 -0.86 8.66
CA LEU A 68 -8.84 -0.75 10.10
C LEU A 68 -10.11 -0.78 10.94
N ASP A 69 -11.14 -0.04 10.53
CA ASP A 69 -12.38 0.09 11.29
C ASP A 69 -13.14 -1.24 11.41
N LEU A 70 -13.00 -2.11 10.44
CA LEU A 70 -13.71 -3.39 10.39
C LEU A 70 -12.85 -4.57 10.83
N GLY A 71 -11.54 -4.37 11.03
CA GLY A 71 -10.62 -5.45 11.38
C GLY A 71 -10.52 -6.51 10.30
N ILE A 72 -10.60 -6.14 9.02
CA ILE A 72 -10.57 -7.09 7.92
C ILE A 72 -9.42 -6.82 6.96
N ILE A 73 -9.01 -7.88 6.26
CA ILE A 73 -8.13 -7.83 5.10
C ILE A 73 -8.99 -8.25 3.91
N THR A 74 -9.05 -7.43 2.89
CA THR A 74 -9.89 -7.69 1.73
C THR A 74 -9.17 -7.30 0.44
N VAL A 75 -9.85 -7.45 -0.68
CA VAL A 75 -9.33 -7.10 -2.01
C VAL A 75 -9.94 -5.77 -2.46
N ASP A 76 -9.11 -4.91 -3.04
CA ASP A 76 -9.59 -3.64 -3.59
C ASP A 76 -10.61 -3.89 -4.69
N ASN A 77 -11.81 -3.33 -4.54
CA ASN A 77 -12.90 -3.46 -5.50
C ASN A 77 -12.53 -2.94 -6.90
N ALA A 78 -11.59 -2.00 -6.97
CA ALA A 78 -11.15 -1.43 -8.24
C ALA A 78 -10.21 -2.38 -9.02
N CYS A 79 -9.71 -3.45 -8.39
CA CYS A 79 -8.82 -4.39 -9.06
C CYS A 79 -9.60 -5.29 -10.02
N PRO A 80 -9.25 -5.32 -11.33
CA PRO A 80 -9.94 -6.20 -12.29
C PRO A 80 -9.79 -7.69 -11.96
N ALA A 81 -8.72 -8.06 -11.27
CA ALA A 81 -8.43 -9.45 -10.89
C ALA A 81 -8.92 -9.83 -9.49
N LYS A 82 -9.80 -9.03 -8.89
CA LYS A 82 -10.23 -9.24 -7.49
C LYS A 82 -10.79 -10.63 -7.21
N GLY A 83 -11.44 -11.25 -8.19
CA GLY A 83 -12.02 -12.58 -8.06
C GLY A 83 -11.02 -13.72 -8.13
N SER A 84 -9.76 -13.45 -8.50
CA SER A 84 -8.72 -14.46 -8.62
C SER A 84 -7.79 -14.55 -7.40
N VAL A 85 -8.00 -13.70 -6.40
CA VAL A 85 -7.18 -13.70 -5.17
C VAL A 85 -7.66 -14.83 -4.25
N GLU A 86 -6.72 -15.65 -3.82
CA GLU A 86 -6.99 -16.79 -2.94
C GLU A 86 -6.34 -16.59 -1.56
N VAL A 87 -6.72 -17.44 -0.61
CA VAL A 87 -6.20 -17.38 0.78
C VAL A 87 -4.67 -17.51 0.80
N GLU A 88 -4.10 -18.37 -0.05
CA GLU A 88 -2.66 -18.53 -0.15
C GLU A 88 -1.94 -17.23 -0.52
N ASP A 89 -2.56 -16.40 -1.35
CA ASP A 89 -2.01 -15.09 -1.73
C ASP A 89 -1.93 -14.18 -0.51
N VAL A 90 -2.95 -14.20 0.34
CA VAL A 90 -2.98 -13.45 1.59
C VAL A 90 -1.88 -13.95 2.53
N ILE A 91 -1.77 -15.25 2.69
CA ILE A 91 -0.78 -15.87 3.59
C ILE A 91 0.64 -15.47 3.19
N LYS A 92 0.95 -15.48 1.90
CA LYS A 92 2.26 -15.09 1.40
C LYS A 92 2.61 -13.64 1.71
N LYS A 93 1.61 -12.77 1.84
CA LYS A 93 1.80 -11.35 2.08
C LYS A 93 1.66 -10.94 3.54
N LEU A 94 1.33 -11.88 4.43
CA LEU A 94 1.18 -11.58 5.87
C LEU A 94 2.41 -10.91 6.49
N PRO A 95 3.65 -11.31 6.19
CA PRO A 95 4.82 -10.62 6.75
C PRO A 95 4.87 -9.14 6.36
N LEU A 96 4.51 -8.79 5.12
CA LEU A 96 4.47 -7.40 4.68
C LEU A 96 3.32 -6.64 5.34
N ILE A 97 2.17 -7.26 5.50
CA ILE A 97 1.02 -6.65 6.18
C ILE A 97 1.37 -6.37 7.64
N ALA A 98 2.02 -7.30 8.32
CA ALA A 98 2.46 -7.12 9.69
C ALA A 98 3.44 -5.96 9.83
N GLU A 99 4.36 -5.81 8.87
CA GLU A 99 5.31 -4.70 8.85
C GLU A 99 4.60 -3.35 8.70
N VAL A 100 3.61 -3.25 7.83
CA VAL A 100 2.81 -2.03 7.66
C VAL A 100 2.11 -1.65 8.96
N ILE A 101 1.45 -2.62 9.59
CA ILE A 101 0.72 -2.40 10.85
C ILE A 101 1.67 -1.90 11.94
N GLU A 102 2.83 -2.54 12.07
CA GLU A 102 3.84 -2.16 13.07
C GLU A 102 4.39 -0.77 12.81
N GLU A 103 4.78 -0.47 11.57
CA GLU A 103 5.39 0.82 11.24
C GLU A 103 4.41 1.98 11.36
N LEU A 104 3.15 1.78 11.02
CA LEU A 104 2.13 2.82 11.15
C LEU A 104 1.65 3.01 12.58
N GLY A 105 1.95 2.07 13.47
CA GLY A 105 1.54 2.12 14.86
C GLY A 105 0.03 2.06 15.05
N VAL A 106 -0.70 1.47 14.10
CA VAL A 106 -2.16 1.37 14.17
C VAL A 106 -2.58 0.21 15.06
N ASN A 107 -3.74 0.36 15.70
CA ASN A 107 -4.31 -0.67 16.55
C ASN A 107 -5.08 -1.69 15.70
N PHE A 108 -4.36 -2.67 15.19
CA PHE A 108 -4.93 -3.72 14.36
C PHE A 108 -4.37 -5.07 14.82
N ASP A 109 -5.24 -5.95 15.30
CA ASP A 109 -4.83 -7.30 15.74
C ASP A 109 -4.90 -8.26 14.56
N LEU A 110 -3.75 -8.55 13.97
CA LEU A 110 -3.64 -9.43 12.81
C LEU A 110 -4.11 -10.86 13.13
N GLY A 111 -3.91 -11.31 14.38
CA GLY A 111 -4.35 -12.63 14.80
C GLY A 111 -5.87 -12.79 14.87
N LYS A 112 -6.61 -11.67 14.96
CA LYS A 112 -8.07 -11.64 15.00
C LYS A 112 -8.68 -11.10 13.73
N ALA A 113 -7.87 -10.73 12.75
CA ALA A 113 -8.36 -10.16 11.51
C ALA A 113 -9.15 -11.21 10.71
N LYS A 114 -10.22 -10.75 10.09
CA LYS A 114 -11.00 -11.58 9.16
C LYS A 114 -10.54 -11.32 7.74
N ILE A 115 -10.48 -12.38 6.95
CA ILE A 115 -10.13 -12.31 5.53
C ILE A 115 -11.43 -12.41 4.74
N VAL A 116 -11.71 -11.37 3.93
CA VAL A 116 -12.91 -11.31 3.11
C VAL A 116 -12.48 -11.26 1.64
N LEU A 117 -12.69 -12.36 0.92
CA LEU A 117 -12.36 -12.49 -0.50
C LEU A 117 -13.63 -12.59 -1.34
N TYR A 118 -13.53 -12.19 -2.60
CA TYR A 118 -14.66 -12.24 -3.55
C TYR A 118 -14.72 -13.57 -4.29
#